data_89f51a084214233df325b1f246d94137
#
_entry.id   89f51a084214233df325b1f246d94137
#
_cell.length_a   1.000
_cell.length_b   1.000
_cell.length_c   1.000
_cell.angle_alpha   90.00
_cell.angle_beta   90.00
_cell.angle_gamma   90.00
#
_symmetry.space_group_name_H-M   'P 1'
#
loop_
_entity.id
_entity.type
_entity.pdbx_description
1 polymer ?
#
loop_
_entity_poly.entity_id
_entity_poly.type
_entity_poly.pdbx_seq_one_letter_code
_entity_poly.pdbx_strand_id
1 'polypeptide(L)'
;MKTTLLRGVRQSLFLLTFFVTLSFSCTWLSAQTAKTYIHIVQEKETVYSISRRYKVSEEDIYRLNPGSEYGIRIGERLQIPSPQKTESEKTQKQSSTTSGAQPNQHVVQSGDTLYAIARRYGTTVPALLKLNPGLEADQIAVGSVINIAPSPSGNKTIQKQTTPTKTQEQTQTNKAHIALLLPVGKNGPARYIHFYEGFLMGLLKLKEGGISARIDTYHAENEQTAQQLINEGKLDPCNIIIGGHTDGTTRILSRYVRGKEVIYVSPFIAQSHSNQYSNTVYQLNPDQKDLYPYLSLAFADKAHGRRIVFVEHPSGNHIPVINALKKRLDKEGVSYKVCSFYDAKTGNWNFEKDNKETIIMLNDGRLEPTQMVLKSIEKAFGGSSHIHLFGYPEWQSYGSDFLKKIGTLESTIYSSFYFDETETENIQFAKEYSKWFNGTRLDGYPKYAVLGYDVARYFVQAWTWHGIQIPQAFGEIPHDGLQSDFVFRKADGENHFTSVGLFFINYSANGVGTRHKVIF
;
A
#
# COMPACT_ATOMS: atom_id res chain seq x y z
N MET A 1 -59.39 -14.23 41.11
CA MET A 1 -59.42 -15.41 42.00
C MET A 1 -58.10 -16.11 41.81
N LYS A 2 -57.29 -15.91 42.80
CA LYS A 2 -56.69 -16.91 43.71
C LYS A 2 -55.68 -17.81 42.95
N THR A 3 -54.44 -17.57 43.18
CA THR A 3 -53.52 -18.08 44.22
C THR A 3 -52.91 -19.37 43.79
N THR A 4 -51.69 -19.65 43.84
CA THR A 4 -50.60 -19.59 44.79
C THR A 4 -49.66 -20.73 44.42
N LEU A 5 -48.41 -20.49 44.29
CA LEU A 5 -47.30 -20.67 45.25
C LEU A 5 -46.65 -22.08 45.31
N LEU A 6 -45.36 -22.05 45.09
CA LEU A 6 -44.28 -22.50 45.97
C LEU A 6 -43.74 -23.93 45.90
N ARG A 7 -42.44 -23.94 45.82
CA ARG A 7 -41.43 -24.73 46.56
C ARG A 7 -41.34 -26.22 46.29
N GLY A 8 -40.24 -26.77 46.26
CA GLY A 8 -38.90 -26.69 46.84
C GLY A 8 -38.13 -27.97 46.53
N VAL A 9 -36.89 -27.83 46.35
CA VAL A 9 -35.83 -28.14 47.28
C VAL A 9 -35.58 -29.63 47.59
N ARG A 10 -34.35 -30.00 47.29
CA ARG A 10 -33.43 -30.89 48.00
C ARG A 10 -33.33 -32.38 47.69
N GLN A 11 -32.07 -32.70 47.37
CA GLN A 11 -31.24 -33.78 48.02
C GLN A 11 -31.59 -35.21 47.62
N SER A 12 -30.72 -36.15 47.40
CA SER A 12 -29.33 -36.43 47.78
C SER A 12 -28.90 -37.74 47.14
N LEU A 13 -27.64 -37.82 46.80
CA LEU A 13 -26.63 -38.81 47.23
C LEU A 13 -26.95 -40.31 47.09
N PHE A 14 -26.13 -41.04 46.44
CA PHE A 14 -25.32 -42.20 46.87
C PHE A 14 -24.84 -43.03 45.67
N LEU A 15 -23.56 -43.00 45.44
CA LEU A 15 -22.57 -44.07 45.40
C LEU A 15 -23.03 -45.45 44.88
N LEU A 16 -22.41 -45.93 43.82
CA LEU A 16 -21.69 -47.22 43.87
C LEU A 16 -20.58 -47.32 42.84
N THR A 17 -19.40 -47.54 43.32
CA THR A 17 -18.16 -47.93 42.68
C THR A 17 -18.27 -49.25 41.90
N PHE A 18 -17.71 -49.29 40.68
CA PHE A 18 -17.17 -50.56 40.19
C PHE A 18 -15.81 -50.30 39.50
N PHE A 19 -14.79 -50.84 40.12
CA PHE A 19 -13.42 -50.92 39.64
C PHE A 19 -13.34 -51.92 38.49
N VAL A 20 -12.84 -51.49 37.35
CA VAL A 20 -12.12 -52.40 36.42
C VAL A 20 -10.84 -51.73 36.02
N THR A 21 -9.77 -52.20 36.60
CA THR A 21 -8.39 -51.92 36.22
C THR A 21 -8.11 -52.54 34.85
N LEU A 22 -7.85 -51.73 33.84
CA LEU A 22 -7.15 -52.15 32.66
C LEU A 22 -5.92 -51.25 32.52
N SER A 23 -4.78 -51.84 32.82
CA SER A 23 -3.47 -51.24 32.65
C SER A 23 -3.21 -50.99 31.17
N PHE A 24 -3.33 -49.74 30.74
CA PHE A 24 -2.78 -49.30 29.44
C PHE A 24 -1.58 -48.42 29.76
N SER A 25 -0.41 -48.96 29.51
CA SER A 25 0.87 -48.27 29.54
C SER A 25 0.85 -47.21 28.44
N CYS A 26 0.45 -46.01 28.77
CA CYS A 26 0.57 -44.86 27.87
C CYS A 26 2.00 -44.32 28.02
N THR A 27 2.85 -44.72 27.10
CA THR A 27 4.14 -44.06 26.88
C THR A 27 3.86 -42.61 26.50
N TRP A 28 4.20 -41.72 27.39
CA TRP A 28 4.22 -40.29 27.12
C TRP A 28 5.31 -40.01 26.11
N LEU A 29 4.93 -39.96 24.83
CA LEU A 29 5.75 -39.38 23.78
C LEU A 29 5.68 -37.87 23.98
N SER A 30 6.68 -37.29 24.62
CA SER A 30 6.89 -35.86 24.67
C SER A 30 7.03 -35.33 23.23
N ALA A 31 5.95 -34.86 22.68
CA ALA A 31 6.03 -34.04 21.46
C ALA A 31 6.74 -32.74 21.86
N GLN A 32 8.03 -32.69 21.62
CA GLN A 32 8.79 -31.45 21.59
C GLN A 32 8.18 -30.60 20.49
N THR A 33 7.43 -29.58 20.87
CA THR A 33 6.95 -28.56 19.93
C THR A 33 8.15 -27.87 19.34
N ALA A 34 8.54 -28.31 18.15
CA ALA A 34 9.56 -27.65 17.37
C ALA A 34 9.13 -26.21 17.15
N LYS A 35 9.94 -25.26 17.60
CA LYS A 35 9.71 -23.84 17.31
C LYS A 35 9.65 -23.66 15.81
N THR A 36 8.54 -23.18 15.29
CA THR A 36 8.35 -22.84 13.88
C THR A 36 8.27 -21.33 13.72
N TYR A 37 8.78 -20.82 12.60
CA TYR A 37 8.60 -19.43 12.16
C TYR A 37 7.56 -19.39 11.05
N ILE A 38 6.80 -18.33 10.95
CA ILE A 38 5.92 -18.10 9.81
C ILE A 38 6.64 -17.17 8.84
N HIS A 39 6.84 -17.65 7.61
CA HIS A 39 7.33 -16.86 6.49
C HIS A 39 6.18 -16.54 5.54
N ILE A 40 6.06 -15.28 5.11
CA ILE A 40 5.12 -14.85 4.08
C ILE A 40 5.89 -14.74 2.78
N VAL A 41 5.48 -15.54 1.80
CA VAL A 41 6.12 -15.62 0.49
C VAL A 41 6.05 -14.28 -0.22
N GLN A 42 7.20 -13.75 -0.63
CA GLN A 42 7.32 -12.51 -1.36
C GLN A 42 7.47 -12.76 -2.86
N GLU A 43 7.34 -11.70 -3.66
CA GLU A 43 7.54 -11.79 -5.10
C GLU A 43 8.92 -12.38 -5.45
N LYS A 44 8.94 -13.30 -6.41
CA LYS A 44 10.15 -14.03 -6.86
C LYS A 44 10.78 -14.96 -5.83
N GLU A 45 10.13 -15.22 -4.70
CA GLU A 45 10.59 -16.25 -3.78
C GLU A 45 10.14 -17.65 -4.24
N THR A 46 11.01 -18.62 -4.00
CA THR A 46 10.77 -20.05 -4.19
C THR A 46 11.03 -20.78 -2.88
N VAL A 47 10.48 -21.99 -2.70
CA VAL A 47 10.77 -22.80 -1.52
C VAL A 47 12.28 -22.98 -1.37
N TYR A 48 13.01 -23.13 -2.48
CA TYR A 48 14.47 -23.18 -2.49
C TYR A 48 15.12 -21.92 -1.89
N SER A 49 14.69 -20.71 -2.30
CA SER A 49 15.24 -19.46 -1.77
C SER A 49 14.92 -19.28 -0.28
N ILE A 50 13.73 -19.70 0.13
CA ILE A 50 13.27 -19.67 1.53
C ILE A 50 14.05 -20.67 2.38
N SER A 51 14.25 -21.90 1.90
CA SER A 51 15.03 -22.93 2.59
C SER A 51 16.46 -22.46 2.87
N ARG A 52 17.09 -21.82 1.88
CA ARG A 52 18.43 -21.24 2.02
C ARG A 52 18.47 -20.09 3.02
N ARG A 53 17.46 -19.23 3.01
CA ARG A 53 17.35 -18.08 3.95
C ARG A 53 17.28 -18.55 5.40
N TYR A 54 16.49 -19.58 5.67
CA TYR A 54 16.28 -20.11 7.02
C TYR A 54 17.23 -21.22 7.41
N LYS A 55 18.12 -21.65 6.49
CA LYS A 55 19.08 -22.76 6.67
C LYS A 55 18.41 -24.07 7.09
N VAL A 56 17.31 -24.39 6.42
CA VAL A 56 16.53 -25.61 6.57
C VAL A 56 16.43 -26.33 5.23
N SER A 57 16.06 -27.61 5.22
CA SER A 57 15.85 -28.33 3.96
C SER A 57 14.52 -27.95 3.32
N GLU A 58 14.40 -28.09 2.00
CA GLU A 58 13.13 -27.91 1.29
C GLU A 58 12.11 -28.95 1.76
N GLU A 59 12.56 -30.18 2.01
CA GLU A 59 11.72 -31.26 2.52
C GLU A 59 11.10 -30.94 3.87
N ASP A 60 11.81 -30.27 4.76
CA ASP A 60 11.28 -29.83 6.05
C ASP A 60 10.21 -28.75 5.88
N ILE A 61 10.36 -27.88 4.88
CA ILE A 61 9.33 -26.91 4.53
C ILE A 61 8.11 -27.60 3.93
N TYR A 62 8.29 -28.52 2.98
CA TYR A 62 7.19 -29.28 2.38
C TYR A 62 6.41 -30.09 3.42
N ARG A 63 7.11 -30.71 4.36
CA ARG A 63 6.48 -31.49 5.45
C ARG A 63 5.57 -30.63 6.34
N LEU A 64 5.94 -29.37 6.59
CA LEU A 64 5.14 -28.46 7.41
C LEU A 64 4.07 -27.72 6.61
N ASN A 65 4.17 -27.71 5.27
CA ASN A 65 3.29 -27.01 4.36
C ASN A 65 2.89 -27.91 3.19
N PRO A 66 2.02 -28.92 3.40
CA PRO A 66 1.61 -29.82 2.34
C PRO A 66 1.02 -29.07 1.15
N GLY A 67 1.49 -29.37 -0.06
CA GLY A 67 1.11 -28.69 -1.30
C GLY A 67 2.13 -27.67 -1.80
N SER A 68 3.05 -27.21 -0.95
CA SER A 68 4.08 -26.25 -1.35
C SER A 68 5.15 -26.84 -2.30
N GLU A 69 5.20 -28.16 -2.43
CA GLU A 69 6.03 -28.88 -3.42
C GLU A 69 5.55 -28.65 -4.87
N TYR A 70 4.28 -28.32 -5.07
CA TYR A 70 3.72 -28.02 -6.39
C TYR A 70 3.81 -26.55 -6.77
N GLY A 71 4.28 -25.70 -5.83
CA GLY A 71 4.48 -24.26 -5.99
C GLY A 71 3.92 -23.47 -4.83
N ILE A 72 4.48 -22.29 -4.63
CA ILE A 72 4.08 -21.34 -3.59
C ILE A 72 3.59 -20.05 -4.22
N ARG A 73 2.66 -19.37 -3.57
CA ARG A 73 2.06 -18.12 -4.07
C ARG A 73 2.54 -16.93 -3.24
N ILE A 74 2.70 -15.79 -3.89
CA ILE A 74 2.99 -14.52 -3.18
C ILE A 74 1.92 -14.28 -2.13
N GLY A 75 2.34 -13.93 -0.90
CA GLY A 75 1.45 -13.75 0.25
C GLY A 75 1.10 -15.03 1.01
N GLU A 76 1.48 -16.21 0.51
CA GLU A 76 1.26 -17.47 1.20
C GLU A 76 2.09 -17.56 2.47
N ARG A 77 1.50 -18.14 3.53
CA ARG A 77 2.13 -18.28 4.85
C ARG A 77 2.72 -19.68 4.98
N LEU A 78 4.03 -19.77 4.98
CA LEU A 78 4.74 -21.03 5.17
C LEU A 78 5.26 -21.17 6.61
N GLN A 79 5.05 -22.33 7.20
CA GLN A 79 5.66 -22.72 8.47
C GLN A 79 7.10 -23.19 8.20
N ILE A 80 8.07 -22.51 8.80
CA ILE A 80 9.49 -22.81 8.63
C ILE A 80 10.01 -23.38 9.95
N PRO A 81 10.63 -24.57 9.95
CA PRO A 81 11.20 -25.14 11.18
C PRO A 81 12.39 -24.30 11.67
N SER A 82 12.58 -24.26 12.99
CA SER A 82 13.79 -23.66 13.57
C SER A 82 15.00 -24.55 13.25
N PRO A 83 16.13 -23.98 12.81
CA PRO A 83 17.33 -24.77 12.52
C PRO A 83 17.80 -25.49 13.78
N GLN A 84 17.72 -26.82 13.76
CA GLN A 84 18.32 -27.64 14.80
C GLN A 84 19.82 -27.75 14.55
N LYS A 85 20.65 -27.50 15.59
CA LYS A 85 22.03 -27.88 15.62
C LYS A 85 22.09 -29.42 15.71
N THR A 86 22.37 -30.06 14.63
CA THR A 86 22.80 -31.45 14.63
C THR A 86 24.30 -31.47 14.45
N GLU A 87 25.00 -31.82 15.52
CA GLU A 87 26.38 -32.34 15.41
C GLU A 87 26.28 -33.75 14.86
N SER A 88 26.94 -34.01 13.75
CA SER A 88 27.75 -35.21 13.46
C SER A 88 28.14 -35.26 11.97
N GLU A 89 29.38 -35.09 11.81
CA GLU A 89 30.41 -35.90 11.09
C GLU A 89 30.43 -35.89 9.56
N LYS A 90 31.52 -35.24 9.14
CA LYS A 90 32.61 -35.73 8.20
C LYS A 90 32.22 -36.57 6.99
N THR A 91 32.55 -36.03 5.87
CA THR A 91 33.51 -36.47 4.84
C THR A 91 32.90 -36.28 3.45
N GLN A 92 33.32 -35.44 2.62
CA GLN A 92 34.38 -35.44 1.63
C GLN A 92 34.37 -34.19 0.76
N LYS A 93 35.55 -33.66 0.68
CA LYS A 93 36.14 -32.83 -0.34
C LYS A 93 35.62 -33.08 -1.76
N GLN A 94 35.16 -32.01 -2.43
CA GLN A 94 35.77 -31.73 -3.72
C GLN A 94 35.68 -30.24 -4.05
N SER A 95 36.84 -29.74 -4.30
CA SER A 95 37.20 -28.40 -4.70
C SER A 95 36.60 -28.00 -6.03
N SER A 96 36.13 -26.76 -6.14
CA SER A 96 36.34 -26.00 -7.34
C SER A 96 36.50 -24.52 -7.03
N THR A 97 37.71 -24.09 -7.14
CA THR A 97 38.28 -22.83 -7.61
C THR A 97 37.57 -21.53 -7.24
N THR A 98 38.12 -20.93 -6.22
CA THR A 98 38.14 -19.52 -5.96
C THR A 98 38.77 -18.78 -7.15
N SER A 99 37.99 -18.05 -7.93
CA SER A 99 38.49 -17.03 -8.83
C SER A 99 38.47 -15.71 -8.08
N GLY A 100 39.63 -15.11 -7.96
CA GLY A 100 39.95 -13.98 -7.11
C GLY A 100 39.12 -12.74 -7.38
N ALA A 101 38.25 -12.38 -6.42
CA ALA A 101 37.76 -11.04 -6.29
C ALA A 101 38.74 -10.25 -5.39
N GLN A 102 39.14 -9.07 -5.83
CA GLN A 102 39.88 -8.12 -5.01
C GLN A 102 39.00 -7.64 -3.84
N PRO A 103 39.53 -7.18 -2.71
CA PRO A 103 38.76 -6.84 -1.50
C PRO A 103 37.66 -5.80 -1.69
N ASN A 104 37.56 -5.15 -2.84
CA ASN A 104 36.59 -4.10 -3.16
C ASN A 104 35.69 -4.45 -4.36
N GLN A 105 35.51 -5.73 -4.68
CA GLN A 105 34.71 -6.17 -5.81
C GLN A 105 33.75 -7.30 -5.42
N HIS A 106 32.57 -7.28 -6.03
CA HIS A 106 31.57 -8.35 -5.93
C HIS A 106 31.34 -8.98 -7.29
N VAL A 107 31.40 -10.30 -7.37
CA VAL A 107 31.00 -11.06 -8.55
C VAL A 107 29.51 -11.39 -8.43
N VAL A 108 28.72 -10.91 -9.39
CA VAL A 108 27.27 -11.09 -9.42
C VAL A 108 26.92 -12.58 -9.48
N GLN A 109 26.15 -13.05 -8.54
CA GLN A 109 25.64 -14.42 -8.46
C GLN A 109 24.19 -14.49 -8.94
N SER A 110 23.73 -15.68 -9.27
CA SER A 110 22.33 -15.89 -9.62
C SER A 110 21.41 -15.47 -8.46
N GLY A 111 20.46 -14.58 -8.76
CA GLY A 111 19.56 -13.99 -7.76
C GLY A 111 20.08 -12.73 -7.08
N ASP A 112 21.28 -12.23 -7.40
CA ASP A 112 21.74 -10.93 -6.94
C ASP A 112 20.97 -9.80 -7.66
N THR A 113 20.68 -8.76 -6.90
CA THR A 113 20.21 -7.48 -7.43
C THR A 113 21.14 -6.37 -6.93
N LEU A 114 21.25 -5.26 -7.64
CA LEU A 114 22.06 -4.12 -7.15
C LEU A 114 21.65 -3.70 -5.75
N TYR A 115 20.37 -3.78 -5.44
CA TYR A 115 19.87 -3.47 -4.09
C TYR A 115 20.38 -4.47 -3.04
N ALA A 116 20.35 -5.77 -3.32
CA ALA A 116 20.87 -6.80 -2.42
C ALA A 116 22.38 -6.67 -2.20
N ILE A 117 23.12 -6.36 -3.27
CA ILE A 117 24.56 -6.11 -3.22
C ILE A 117 24.85 -4.85 -2.41
N ALA A 118 24.16 -3.74 -2.67
CA ALA A 118 24.30 -2.50 -1.91
C ALA A 118 24.08 -2.73 -0.40
N ARG A 119 23.01 -3.42 -0.06
CA ARG A 119 22.69 -3.76 1.34
C ARG A 119 23.73 -4.67 1.98
N ARG A 120 24.24 -5.67 1.25
CA ARG A 120 25.28 -6.61 1.74
C ARG A 120 26.56 -5.89 2.13
N TYR A 121 26.91 -4.83 1.38
CA TYR A 121 28.16 -4.09 1.57
C TYR A 121 27.99 -2.74 2.26
N GLY A 122 26.81 -2.44 2.81
CA GLY A 122 26.53 -1.21 3.56
C GLY A 122 26.63 0.07 2.72
N THR A 123 26.31 -0.04 1.43
CA THR A 123 26.33 1.06 0.46
C THR A 123 24.93 1.26 -0.14
N THR A 124 24.79 2.16 -1.12
CA THR A 124 23.53 2.44 -1.82
C THR A 124 23.64 2.09 -3.29
N VAL A 125 22.50 1.82 -3.95
CA VAL A 125 22.47 1.55 -5.41
C VAL A 125 23.07 2.71 -6.20
N PRO A 126 22.74 3.99 -5.93
CA PRO A 126 23.38 5.12 -6.60
C PRO A 126 24.91 5.16 -6.42
N ALA A 127 25.42 4.79 -5.25
CA ALA A 127 26.86 4.71 -5.02
C ALA A 127 27.51 3.58 -5.83
N LEU A 128 26.86 2.43 -5.94
CA LEU A 128 27.32 1.33 -6.80
C LEU A 128 27.33 1.74 -8.29
N LEU A 129 26.29 2.39 -8.77
CA LEU A 129 26.21 2.87 -10.16
C LEU A 129 27.30 3.92 -10.46
N LYS A 130 27.57 4.82 -9.52
CA LYS A 130 28.66 5.79 -9.65
C LYS A 130 30.05 5.15 -9.76
N LEU A 131 30.26 4.03 -9.04
CA LEU A 131 31.50 3.27 -9.08
C LEU A 131 31.61 2.36 -10.32
N ASN A 132 30.53 2.14 -11.04
CA ASN A 132 30.42 1.26 -12.19
C ASN A 132 29.73 2.00 -13.36
N PRO A 133 30.39 2.98 -14.01
CA PRO A 133 29.81 3.70 -15.14
C PRO A 133 29.42 2.74 -16.27
N GLY A 134 28.17 2.83 -16.74
CA GLY A 134 27.61 1.92 -17.76
C GLY A 134 26.86 0.72 -17.21
N LEU A 135 26.75 0.58 -15.88
CA LEU A 135 25.89 -0.41 -15.24
C LEU A 135 24.45 0.13 -15.15
N GLU A 136 23.48 -0.58 -15.68
CA GLU A 136 22.06 -0.25 -15.55
C GLU A 136 21.44 -0.98 -14.36
N ALA A 137 20.51 -0.31 -13.64
CA ALA A 137 20.01 -0.78 -12.36
C ALA A 137 19.21 -2.10 -12.47
N ASP A 138 18.65 -2.37 -13.62
CA ASP A 138 17.80 -3.53 -13.95
C ASP A 138 18.50 -4.64 -14.76
N GLN A 139 19.76 -4.42 -15.16
CA GLN A 139 20.49 -5.35 -16.02
C GLN A 139 21.89 -5.71 -15.48
N ILE A 140 21.93 -6.51 -14.42
CA ILE A 140 23.18 -7.09 -13.94
C ILE A 140 23.31 -8.54 -14.40
N ALA A 141 24.36 -8.84 -15.16
CA ALA A 141 24.61 -10.18 -15.66
C ALA A 141 25.28 -11.04 -14.59
N VAL A 142 24.84 -12.29 -14.42
CA VAL A 142 25.51 -13.27 -13.55
C VAL A 142 26.94 -13.47 -14.02
N GLY A 143 27.92 -13.38 -13.09
CA GLY A 143 29.34 -13.46 -13.38
C GLY A 143 30.00 -12.10 -13.65
N SER A 144 29.26 -11.01 -13.81
CA SER A 144 29.85 -9.67 -13.90
C SER A 144 30.45 -9.21 -12.57
N VAL A 145 31.47 -8.36 -12.64
CA VAL A 145 32.18 -7.82 -11.47
C VAL A 145 31.70 -6.42 -11.17
N ILE A 146 31.21 -6.19 -9.97
CA ILE A 146 30.76 -4.87 -9.49
C ILE A 146 31.78 -4.34 -8.49
N ASN A 147 32.27 -3.13 -8.72
CA ASN A 147 33.14 -2.41 -7.79
C ASN A 147 32.35 -1.91 -6.59
N ILE A 148 32.89 -2.15 -5.37
CA ILE A 148 32.23 -1.81 -4.11
C ILE A 148 33.17 -0.97 -3.28
N ALA A 149 32.69 0.19 -2.76
CA ALA A 149 33.46 0.98 -1.84
C ALA A 149 33.61 0.25 -0.49
N PRO A 150 34.79 0.30 0.17
CA PRO A 150 34.98 -0.35 1.46
C PRO A 150 34.07 0.29 2.51
N SER A 151 33.35 -0.52 3.27
CA SER A 151 32.61 -0.08 4.45
C SER A 151 33.57 0.41 5.54
N PRO A 152 33.36 1.55 6.19
CA PRO A 152 34.16 1.96 7.32
C PRO A 152 33.76 1.16 8.56
N SER A 153 34.34 -0.04 8.74
CA SER A 153 34.26 -0.77 10.00
C SER A 153 35.58 -0.68 10.73
N GLY A 154 35.49 -0.14 11.95
CA GLY A 154 36.59 0.38 12.74
C GLY A 154 37.66 -0.59 13.16
N ASN A 155 38.87 -0.08 13.24
CA ASN A 155 39.69 -0.17 14.46
C ASN A 155 40.67 1.03 14.51
N LYS A 156 40.76 1.68 15.66
CA LYS A 156 41.63 2.81 15.92
C LYS A 156 43.09 2.36 16.02
N THR A 157 43.98 2.97 15.27
CA THR A 157 45.32 3.26 15.75
C THR A 157 45.74 4.62 15.19
N ILE A 158 46.16 5.47 16.12
CA ILE A 158 46.52 6.87 15.93
C ILE A 158 47.89 6.92 15.27
N GLN A 159 48.02 7.62 14.14
CA GLN A 159 49.22 8.42 13.86
C GLN A 159 48.85 9.70 13.10
N LYS A 160 49.42 10.77 13.65
CA LYS A 160 49.26 12.18 13.36
C LYS A 160 50.15 12.57 12.18
N GLN A 161 49.61 13.21 11.15
CA GLN A 161 50.26 14.34 10.48
C GLN A 161 49.37 15.02 9.43
N THR A 162 49.20 16.30 9.69
CA THR A 162 49.05 17.50 8.82
C THR A 162 48.07 17.52 7.64
N THR A 163 47.12 18.40 7.82
CA THR A 163 46.15 19.08 6.92
C THR A 163 46.75 19.52 5.55
N PRO A 164 45.95 19.76 4.45
CA PRO A 164 44.66 20.41 4.54
C PRO A 164 43.60 19.93 3.52
N THR A 165 42.44 20.42 3.79
CA THR A 165 41.33 20.81 2.92
C THR A 165 40.12 19.87 2.89
N LYS A 166 39.10 20.38 3.59
CA LYS A 166 37.71 19.97 3.70
C LYS A 166 37.09 19.58 2.38
N THR A 167 36.42 18.43 2.37
CA THR A 167 35.04 18.34 1.93
C THR A 167 34.38 17.29 2.80
N GLN A 168 33.85 17.73 3.95
CA GLN A 168 32.84 16.98 4.69
C GLN A 168 31.54 17.13 3.93
N GLU A 169 31.12 16.13 3.17
CA GLU A 169 29.69 15.90 2.94
C GLU A 169 29.08 15.45 4.27
N GLN A 170 28.75 16.43 5.09
CA GLN A 170 27.75 16.29 6.12
C GLN A 170 26.46 15.95 5.37
N THR A 171 25.91 14.77 5.55
CA THR A 171 24.49 14.50 5.33
C THR A 171 23.74 15.46 6.27
N GLN A 172 23.43 16.64 5.75
CA GLN A 172 22.68 17.66 6.44
C GLN A 172 21.26 17.17 6.52
N THR A 173 20.88 16.53 7.63
CA THR A 173 19.48 16.15 7.86
C THR A 173 18.67 17.42 8.04
N ASN A 174 17.78 17.68 7.07
CA ASN A 174 16.89 18.85 7.13
C ASN A 174 15.89 18.67 8.26
N LYS A 175 15.88 19.56 9.23
CA LYS A 175 14.89 19.51 10.31
C LYS A 175 13.52 19.90 9.80
N ALA A 176 12.55 19.01 9.93
CA ALA A 176 11.16 19.27 9.57
C ALA A 176 10.47 20.11 10.65
N HIS A 177 9.94 21.28 10.26
CA HIS A 177 9.05 22.10 11.06
C HIS A 177 7.72 22.25 10.31
N ILE A 178 6.67 21.67 10.85
CA ILE A 178 5.41 21.46 10.18
C ILE A 178 4.36 22.42 10.73
N ALA A 179 3.68 23.14 9.85
CA ALA A 179 2.40 23.78 10.14
C ALA A 179 1.26 22.87 9.66
N LEU A 180 0.42 22.41 10.56
CA LEU A 180 -0.76 21.61 10.24
C LEU A 180 -2.01 22.48 10.39
N LEU A 181 -2.70 22.78 9.27
CA LEU A 181 -3.85 23.67 9.21
C LEU A 181 -5.13 22.85 9.00
N LEU A 182 -5.94 22.71 10.03
CA LEU A 182 -7.14 21.87 10.03
C LEU A 182 -8.33 22.63 10.65
N PRO A 183 -9.58 22.36 10.21
CA PRO A 183 -10.78 22.92 10.82
C PRO A 183 -11.17 22.13 12.08
N VAL A 184 -10.27 22.10 13.08
CA VAL A 184 -10.42 21.33 14.34
C VAL A 184 -11.13 22.13 15.44
N GLY A 185 -12.09 22.98 15.09
CA GLY A 185 -12.91 23.71 16.05
C GLY A 185 -13.93 22.81 16.76
N LYS A 186 -14.62 23.37 17.79
CA LYS A 186 -15.60 22.64 18.62
C LYS A 186 -16.69 21.90 17.81
N ASN A 187 -17.04 22.42 16.65
CA ASN A 187 -18.02 21.85 15.71
C ASN A 187 -17.37 21.34 14.41
N GLY A 188 -16.05 21.21 14.37
CA GLY A 188 -15.33 20.74 13.20
C GLY A 188 -15.64 19.26 12.89
N PRO A 189 -15.65 18.86 11.60
CA PRO A 189 -15.87 17.46 11.24
C PRO A 189 -14.82 16.53 11.83
N ALA A 190 -15.26 15.44 12.49
CA ALA A 190 -14.41 14.48 13.18
C ALA A 190 -13.28 13.89 12.29
N ARG A 191 -13.50 13.80 10.98
CA ARG A 191 -12.49 13.30 10.03
C ARG A 191 -11.17 14.07 10.08
N TYR A 192 -11.16 15.37 10.39
CA TYR A 192 -9.92 16.14 10.50
C TYR A 192 -9.20 15.88 11.83
N ILE A 193 -9.96 15.56 12.89
CA ILE A 193 -9.39 15.08 14.14
C ILE A 193 -8.74 13.72 13.92
N HIS A 194 -9.41 12.80 13.23
CA HIS A 194 -8.84 11.50 12.89
C HIS A 194 -7.57 11.65 12.02
N PHE A 195 -7.56 12.57 11.07
CA PHE A 195 -6.35 12.88 10.28
C PHE A 195 -5.19 13.34 11.19
N TYR A 196 -5.46 14.25 12.11
CA TYR A 196 -4.48 14.72 13.08
C TYR A 196 -3.93 13.58 13.95
N GLU A 197 -4.81 12.76 14.49
CA GLU A 197 -4.45 11.59 15.31
C GLU A 197 -3.52 10.63 14.55
N GLY A 198 -3.90 10.28 13.33
CA GLY A 198 -3.07 9.44 12.47
C GLY A 198 -1.74 10.08 12.10
N PHE A 199 -1.75 11.39 11.86
CA PHE A 199 -0.53 12.16 11.59
C PHE A 199 0.46 12.07 12.76
N LEU A 200 -0.02 12.21 14.01
CA LEU A 200 0.79 12.04 15.21
C LEU A 200 1.37 10.63 15.33
N MET A 201 0.58 9.58 15.00
CA MET A 201 1.08 8.20 14.97
C MET A 201 2.18 8.02 13.90
N GLY A 202 2.02 8.65 12.75
CA GLY A 202 3.06 8.69 11.71
C GLY A 202 4.36 9.33 12.19
N LEU A 203 4.27 10.46 12.89
CA LEU A 203 5.43 11.10 13.50
C LEU A 203 6.09 10.23 14.59
N LEU A 204 5.28 9.53 15.40
CA LEU A 204 5.79 8.59 16.39
C LEU A 204 6.57 7.46 15.71
N LYS A 205 6.04 6.91 14.63
CA LYS A 205 6.70 5.85 13.85
C LYS A 205 8.03 6.32 13.25
N LEU A 206 8.08 7.52 12.73
CA LEU A 206 9.32 8.13 12.22
C LEU A 206 10.35 8.36 13.32
N LYS A 207 9.89 8.76 14.52
CA LYS A 207 10.76 8.94 15.69
C LYS A 207 11.42 7.64 16.13
N GLU A 208 10.73 6.51 16.05
CA GLU A 208 11.30 5.17 16.28
C GLU A 208 12.46 4.89 15.30
N GLY A 209 12.36 5.40 14.06
CA GLY A 209 13.41 5.36 13.04
C GLY A 209 14.48 6.47 13.14
N GLY A 210 14.45 7.30 14.20
CA GLY A 210 15.43 8.37 14.41
C GLY A 210 15.12 9.71 13.73
N ILE A 211 13.97 9.82 13.04
CA ILE A 211 13.52 11.07 12.41
C ILE A 211 12.65 11.86 13.39
N SER A 212 13.02 13.11 13.65
CA SER A 212 12.26 14.01 14.53
C SER A 212 11.79 15.24 13.78
N ALA A 213 10.57 15.69 14.11
CA ALA A 213 9.97 16.88 13.53
C ALA A 213 9.35 17.75 14.62
N ARG A 214 9.26 19.05 14.37
CA ARG A 214 8.43 19.97 15.14
C ARG A 214 7.10 20.13 14.41
N ILE A 215 6.00 20.12 15.16
CA ILE A 215 4.64 20.33 14.63
C ILE A 215 3.97 21.45 15.41
N ASP A 216 3.46 22.43 14.67
CA ASP A 216 2.57 23.48 15.16
C ASP A 216 1.20 23.30 14.48
N THR A 217 0.15 23.10 15.26
CA THR A 217 -1.21 22.84 14.73
C THR A 217 -2.07 24.06 14.91
N TYR A 218 -2.71 24.50 13.82
CA TYR A 218 -3.55 25.68 13.77
C TYR A 218 -4.97 25.35 13.34
N HIS A 219 -5.95 25.98 13.99
CA HIS A 219 -7.31 25.98 13.52
C HIS A 219 -7.42 26.88 12.28
N ALA A 220 -7.83 26.32 11.15
CA ALA A 220 -8.03 27.03 9.90
C ALA A 220 -9.32 26.57 9.22
N GLU A 221 -10.42 27.23 9.51
CA GLU A 221 -11.75 26.86 9.03
C GLU A 221 -12.04 27.39 7.61
N ASN A 222 -11.43 28.51 7.24
CA ASN A 222 -11.70 29.19 5.98
C ASN A 222 -10.49 30.00 5.49
N GLU A 223 -10.68 30.65 4.36
CA GLU A 223 -9.68 31.51 3.71
C GLU A 223 -9.20 32.65 4.64
N GLN A 224 -10.12 33.26 5.36
CA GLN A 224 -9.81 34.39 6.25
C GLN A 224 -8.91 33.96 7.41
N THR A 225 -9.20 32.83 8.04
CA THR A 225 -8.37 32.31 9.13
C THR A 225 -6.98 31.89 8.64
N ALA A 226 -6.87 31.30 7.46
CA ALA A 226 -5.58 30.97 6.85
C ALA A 226 -4.76 32.24 6.55
N GLN A 227 -5.40 33.31 6.01
CA GLN A 227 -4.75 34.59 5.75
C GLN A 227 -4.30 35.29 7.03
N GLN A 228 -5.09 35.19 8.10
CA GLN A 228 -4.71 35.73 9.40
C GLN A 228 -3.44 35.07 9.94
N LEU A 229 -3.34 33.74 9.89
CA LEU A 229 -2.13 33.00 10.32
C LEU A 229 -0.89 33.43 9.53
N ILE A 230 -1.03 33.69 8.24
CA ILE A 230 0.03 34.22 7.39
C ILE A 230 0.44 35.62 7.84
N ASN A 231 -0.53 36.52 8.04
CA ASN A 231 -0.29 37.92 8.44
C ASN A 231 0.36 38.01 9.83
N GLU A 232 0.05 37.08 10.73
CA GLU A 232 0.66 36.96 12.06
C GLU A 232 2.06 36.32 12.04
N GLY A 233 2.58 35.91 10.88
CA GLY A 233 3.87 35.25 10.74
C GLY A 233 3.95 33.84 11.36
N LYS A 234 2.79 33.22 11.64
CA LYS A 234 2.73 31.89 12.28
C LYS A 234 3.32 30.79 11.42
N LEU A 235 3.30 30.95 10.11
CA LEU A 235 3.83 29.96 9.16
C LEU A 235 5.29 30.21 8.77
N ASP A 236 5.86 31.36 9.11
CA ASP A 236 7.25 31.72 8.69
C ASP A 236 8.34 30.76 9.21
N PRO A 237 8.25 30.19 10.43
CA PRO A 237 9.25 29.24 10.88
C PRO A 237 9.11 27.85 10.29
N CYS A 238 8.03 27.58 9.54
CA CYS A 238 7.69 26.25 9.03
C CYS A 238 8.23 26.03 7.62
N ASN A 239 8.71 24.83 7.35
CA ASN A 239 9.20 24.43 6.03
C ASN A 239 8.29 23.37 5.36
N ILE A 240 7.32 22.84 6.09
CA ILE A 240 6.27 21.98 5.57
C ILE A 240 4.92 22.55 6.03
N ILE A 241 4.04 22.84 5.10
CA ILE A 241 2.66 23.27 5.38
C ILE A 241 1.73 22.18 4.89
N ILE A 242 0.83 21.68 5.76
CA ILE A 242 -0.11 20.60 5.42
C ILE A 242 -1.50 21.03 5.83
N GLY A 243 -2.47 20.83 4.94
CA GLY A 243 -3.89 21.10 5.23
C GLY A 243 -4.58 21.90 4.14
N GLY A 244 -5.53 22.75 4.56
CA GLY A 244 -6.42 23.44 3.62
C GLY A 244 -7.50 22.49 3.08
N HIS A 245 -8.77 22.76 3.46
CA HIS A 245 -9.92 21.89 3.12
C HIS A 245 -10.95 22.57 2.23
N THR A 246 -10.66 23.79 1.78
CA THR A 246 -11.45 24.54 0.81
C THR A 246 -10.56 25.06 -0.32
N ASP A 247 -11.15 25.31 -1.49
CA ASP A 247 -10.41 25.89 -2.62
C ASP A 247 -9.75 27.23 -2.25
N GLY A 248 -10.43 28.07 -1.49
CA GLY A 248 -9.90 29.34 -1.01
C GLY A 248 -8.66 29.18 -0.12
N THR A 249 -8.71 28.28 0.87
CA THR A 249 -7.56 28.02 1.74
C THR A 249 -6.38 27.44 0.96
N THR A 250 -6.63 26.50 0.05
CA THR A 250 -5.61 25.90 -0.80
C THR A 250 -4.94 26.94 -1.69
N ARG A 251 -5.70 27.83 -2.29
CA ARG A 251 -5.20 28.92 -3.15
C ARG A 251 -4.28 29.88 -2.37
N ILE A 252 -4.68 30.29 -1.16
CA ILE A 252 -3.87 31.19 -0.32
C ILE A 252 -2.56 30.53 0.08
N LEU A 253 -2.60 29.29 0.56
CA LEU A 253 -1.41 28.55 0.98
C LEU A 253 -0.46 28.28 -0.19
N SER A 254 -0.99 27.93 -1.35
CA SER A 254 -0.19 27.76 -2.57
C SER A 254 0.51 29.05 -3.00
N ARG A 255 -0.17 30.20 -2.84
CA ARG A 255 0.43 31.51 -3.10
C ARG A 255 1.50 31.85 -2.08
N TYR A 256 1.26 31.55 -0.81
CA TYR A 256 2.20 31.83 0.28
C TYR A 256 3.55 31.11 0.10
N VAL A 257 3.56 29.85 -0.34
CA VAL A 257 4.80 29.06 -0.51
C VAL A 257 5.57 29.41 -1.77
N ARG A 258 4.97 30.19 -2.71
CA ARG A 258 5.62 30.53 -3.97
C ARG A 258 6.91 31.34 -3.73
N GLY A 259 8.02 30.84 -4.28
CA GLY A 259 9.34 31.47 -4.15
C GLY A 259 9.99 31.34 -2.78
N LYS A 260 9.41 30.50 -1.91
CA LYS A 260 9.99 30.16 -0.60
C LYS A 260 10.52 28.72 -0.62
N GLU A 261 11.47 28.42 0.26
CA GLU A 261 11.94 27.06 0.53
C GLU A 261 10.98 26.33 1.48
N VAL A 262 9.71 26.25 1.10
CA VAL A 262 8.60 25.66 1.86
C VAL A 262 7.77 24.81 0.93
N ILE A 263 7.43 23.59 1.34
CA ILE A 263 6.47 22.76 0.62
C ILE A 263 5.06 22.92 1.19
N TYR A 264 4.07 22.85 0.32
CA TYR A 264 2.67 22.81 0.69
C TYR A 264 2.03 21.50 0.22
N VAL A 265 1.46 20.76 1.15
CA VAL A 265 0.75 19.50 0.92
C VAL A 265 -0.75 19.73 1.11
N SER A 266 -1.53 19.48 0.06
CA SER A 266 -2.99 19.59 0.05
C SER A 266 -3.63 18.19 0.04
N PRO A 267 -4.07 17.66 1.20
CA PRO A 267 -4.55 16.28 1.28
C PRO A 267 -6.03 16.10 0.93
N PHE A 268 -6.84 17.18 0.96
CA PHE A 268 -8.30 17.03 1.02
C PHE A 268 -9.02 17.47 -0.24
N ILE A 269 -8.44 18.38 -1.03
CA ILE A 269 -9.09 18.99 -2.19
C ILE A 269 -8.76 18.21 -3.45
N ALA A 270 -9.80 17.73 -4.14
CA ALA A 270 -9.67 17.00 -5.39
C ALA A 270 -9.55 17.91 -6.62
N GLN A 271 -10.22 19.06 -6.58
CA GLN A 271 -10.20 20.02 -7.69
C GLN A 271 -9.65 21.35 -7.21
N SER A 272 -8.71 21.86 -7.94
CA SER A 272 -8.22 23.20 -7.71
C SER A 272 -8.22 23.98 -9.01
N HIS A 273 -8.95 25.09 -9.02
CA HIS A 273 -9.06 26.00 -10.16
C HIS A 273 -7.94 27.06 -10.20
N SER A 274 -6.82 26.79 -9.54
CA SER A 274 -5.79 27.79 -9.33
C SER A 274 -4.60 27.59 -10.27
N ASN A 275 -4.52 28.36 -11.34
CA ASN A 275 -3.32 28.54 -12.18
C ASN A 275 -2.12 29.15 -11.40
N GLN A 276 -2.15 29.14 -10.07
CA GLN A 276 -1.22 29.84 -9.21
C GLN A 276 -0.29 28.92 -8.42
N TYR A 277 -0.31 27.63 -8.69
CA TYR A 277 0.56 26.68 -8.02
C TYR A 277 2.03 26.83 -8.39
N SER A 278 2.87 26.31 -7.52
CA SER A 278 4.32 26.24 -7.72
C SER A 278 4.78 24.79 -7.62
N ASN A 279 6.01 24.53 -8.08
CA ASN A 279 6.67 23.23 -7.97
C ASN A 279 6.96 22.76 -6.53
N THR A 280 6.45 23.48 -5.54
CA THR A 280 6.52 23.11 -4.11
C THR A 280 5.15 22.71 -3.56
N VAL A 281 4.13 22.60 -4.41
CA VAL A 281 2.77 22.20 -4.03
C VAL A 281 2.51 20.75 -4.43
N TYR A 282 1.99 19.97 -3.48
CA TYR A 282 1.68 18.55 -3.63
C TYR A 282 0.21 18.32 -3.34
N GLN A 283 -0.56 17.94 -4.35
CA GLN A 283 -1.96 17.58 -4.23
C GLN A 283 -2.10 16.07 -4.09
N LEU A 284 -2.70 15.60 -2.99
CA LEU A 284 -2.81 14.16 -2.70
C LEU A 284 -4.10 13.55 -3.21
N ASN A 285 -5.16 14.34 -3.29
CA ASN A 285 -6.44 13.93 -3.87
C ASN A 285 -6.47 14.45 -5.32
N PRO A 286 -6.18 13.60 -6.32
CA PRO A 286 -6.06 14.06 -7.71
C PRO A 286 -7.43 14.44 -8.28
N ASP A 287 -7.45 15.36 -9.25
CA ASP A 287 -8.59 15.46 -10.15
C ASP A 287 -8.73 14.15 -10.92
N GLN A 288 -9.95 13.65 -11.07
CA GLN A 288 -10.20 12.38 -11.76
C GLN A 288 -9.61 12.37 -13.18
N LYS A 289 -9.62 13.49 -13.88
CA LYS A 289 -9.02 13.61 -15.22
C LYS A 289 -7.51 13.31 -15.23
N ASP A 290 -6.80 13.61 -14.13
CA ASP A 290 -5.36 13.37 -14.03
C ASP A 290 -5.04 11.86 -13.88
N LEU A 291 -6.02 11.07 -13.46
CA LEU A 291 -5.91 9.61 -13.39
C LEU A 291 -6.21 8.90 -14.71
N TYR A 292 -6.98 9.53 -15.61
CA TYR A 292 -7.45 8.84 -16.83
C TYR A 292 -6.34 8.29 -17.73
N PRO A 293 -5.20 8.96 -17.95
CA PRO A 293 -4.12 8.39 -18.75
C PRO A 293 -3.60 7.06 -18.19
N TYR A 294 -3.41 7.01 -16.87
CA TYR A 294 -2.87 5.85 -16.17
C TYR A 294 -3.92 4.73 -16.06
N LEU A 295 -5.14 5.09 -15.66
CA LEU A 295 -6.26 4.16 -15.59
C LEU A 295 -6.55 3.52 -16.93
N SER A 296 -6.59 4.31 -18.01
CA SER A 296 -6.92 3.78 -19.34
C SER A 296 -5.82 2.86 -19.87
N LEU A 297 -4.55 3.13 -19.57
CA LEU A 297 -3.43 2.25 -19.90
C LEU A 297 -3.59 0.89 -19.18
N ALA A 298 -3.76 0.90 -17.87
CA ALA A 298 -3.90 -0.30 -17.08
C ALA A 298 -5.18 -1.10 -17.41
N PHE A 299 -6.27 -0.38 -17.73
CA PHE A 299 -7.51 -1.03 -18.17
C PHE A 299 -7.33 -1.71 -19.53
N ALA A 300 -6.66 -1.08 -20.49
CA ALA A 300 -6.41 -1.66 -21.80
C ALA A 300 -5.59 -2.94 -21.69
N ASP A 301 -4.57 -2.96 -20.83
CA ASP A 301 -3.81 -4.18 -20.54
C ASP A 301 -4.72 -5.29 -19.97
N LYS A 302 -5.59 -4.96 -19.01
CA LYS A 302 -6.59 -5.90 -18.47
C LYS A 302 -7.62 -6.36 -19.50
N ALA A 303 -7.91 -5.56 -20.54
CA ALA A 303 -8.89 -5.82 -21.58
C ALA A 303 -8.41 -6.81 -22.65
N HIS A 304 -7.10 -7.00 -22.78
CA HIS A 304 -6.55 -7.90 -23.80
C HIS A 304 -7.10 -9.33 -23.68
N GLY A 305 -7.59 -9.86 -24.82
CA GLY A 305 -8.15 -11.20 -24.90
C GLY A 305 -9.58 -11.36 -24.34
N ARG A 306 -10.13 -10.30 -23.74
CA ARG A 306 -11.46 -10.30 -23.14
C ARG A 306 -12.50 -9.60 -24.02
N ARG A 307 -13.77 -9.91 -23.81
CA ARG A 307 -14.89 -9.11 -24.33
C ARG A 307 -15.10 -7.93 -23.39
N ILE A 308 -15.17 -6.72 -23.96
CA ILE A 308 -15.45 -5.50 -23.20
C ILE A 308 -16.86 -5.02 -23.56
N VAL A 309 -17.67 -4.74 -22.55
CA VAL A 309 -19.04 -4.23 -22.72
C VAL A 309 -19.21 -3.00 -21.82
N PHE A 310 -19.42 -1.87 -22.45
CA PHE A 310 -19.81 -0.65 -21.75
C PHE A 310 -21.34 -0.56 -21.70
N VAL A 311 -21.88 -0.38 -20.48
CA VAL A 311 -23.30 -0.14 -20.27
C VAL A 311 -23.50 1.37 -20.07
N GLU A 312 -24.30 1.99 -20.93
CA GLU A 312 -24.48 3.43 -20.93
C GLU A 312 -25.83 3.84 -20.37
N HIS A 313 -25.81 4.47 -19.21
CA HIS A 313 -26.92 5.18 -18.61
C HIS A 313 -26.92 6.64 -19.12
N PRO A 314 -28.05 7.20 -19.59
CA PRO A 314 -28.09 8.56 -20.18
C PRO A 314 -27.58 9.66 -19.23
N SER A 315 -27.78 9.51 -17.92
CA SER A 315 -27.32 10.44 -16.87
C SER A 315 -26.23 9.81 -15.99
N GLY A 316 -25.38 8.97 -16.56
CA GLY A 316 -24.26 8.35 -15.83
C GLY A 316 -23.29 9.39 -15.29
N ASN A 317 -22.83 9.19 -14.07
CA ASN A 317 -21.89 10.12 -13.41
C ASN A 317 -20.42 9.90 -13.77
N HIS A 318 -20.10 8.85 -14.55
CA HIS A 318 -18.74 8.49 -14.97
C HIS A 318 -18.55 8.46 -16.50
N ILE A 319 -19.34 9.23 -17.25
CA ILE A 319 -19.19 9.33 -18.71
C ILE A 319 -17.76 9.70 -19.13
N PRO A 320 -17.07 10.68 -18.50
CA PRO A 320 -15.70 11.04 -18.88
C PRO A 320 -14.70 9.89 -18.75
N VAL A 321 -14.84 9.05 -17.72
CA VAL A 321 -13.99 7.85 -17.54
C VAL A 321 -14.19 6.89 -18.70
N ILE A 322 -15.45 6.53 -19.00
CA ILE A 322 -15.76 5.61 -20.11
C ILE A 322 -15.21 6.13 -21.43
N ASN A 323 -15.34 7.43 -21.71
CA ASN A 323 -14.81 8.03 -22.92
C ASN A 323 -13.27 7.92 -23.00
N ALA A 324 -12.58 8.12 -21.87
CA ALA A 324 -11.13 7.95 -21.81
C ALA A 324 -10.70 6.50 -22.08
N LEU A 325 -11.42 5.53 -21.49
CA LEU A 325 -11.16 4.11 -21.72
C LEU A 325 -11.42 3.71 -23.16
N LYS A 326 -12.55 4.11 -23.76
CA LYS A 326 -12.87 3.85 -25.16
C LYS A 326 -11.80 4.42 -26.10
N LYS A 327 -11.42 5.69 -25.89
CA LYS A 327 -10.34 6.34 -26.68
C LYS A 327 -9.03 5.56 -26.62
N ARG A 328 -8.71 4.98 -25.47
CA ARG A 328 -7.50 4.14 -25.32
C ARG A 328 -7.63 2.82 -26.04
N LEU A 329 -8.77 2.12 -25.88
CA LEU A 329 -9.03 0.85 -26.57
C LEU A 329 -9.02 1.03 -28.08
N ASP A 330 -9.63 2.09 -28.62
CA ASP A 330 -9.62 2.44 -30.04
C ASP A 330 -8.18 2.63 -30.55
N LYS A 331 -7.34 3.33 -29.77
CA LYS A 331 -5.92 3.54 -30.10
C LYS A 331 -5.12 2.22 -30.18
N GLU A 332 -5.47 1.25 -29.35
CA GLU A 332 -4.81 -0.07 -29.30
C GLU A 332 -5.48 -1.13 -30.18
N GLY A 333 -6.55 -0.77 -30.90
CA GLY A 333 -7.28 -1.70 -31.76
C GLY A 333 -8.06 -2.77 -30.99
N VAL A 334 -8.37 -2.53 -29.70
CA VAL A 334 -9.15 -3.43 -28.85
C VAL A 334 -10.63 -3.15 -29.05
N SER A 335 -11.38 -4.12 -29.57
CA SER A 335 -12.82 -3.98 -29.81
C SER A 335 -13.63 -4.06 -28.52
N TYR A 336 -14.71 -3.28 -28.45
CA TYR A 336 -15.68 -3.30 -27.36
C TYR A 336 -17.11 -3.23 -27.90
N LYS A 337 -18.08 -3.57 -27.04
CA LYS A 337 -19.50 -3.39 -27.30
C LYS A 337 -20.09 -2.32 -26.40
N VAL A 338 -21.15 -1.67 -26.87
CA VAL A 338 -21.94 -0.72 -26.08
C VAL A 338 -23.35 -1.27 -25.96
N CYS A 339 -23.84 -1.35 -24.73
CA CYS A 339 -25.20 -1.77 -24.40
C CYS A 339 -25.92 -0.61 -23.72
N SER A 340 -27.16 -0.32 -24.08
CA SER A 340 -27.92 0.70 -23.32
C SER A 340 -28.24 0.19 -21.91
N PHE A 341 -28.30 1.09 -20.95
CA PHE A 341 -28.68 0.74 -19.59
C PHE A 341 -30.07 0.08 -19.53
N TYR A 342 -30.99 0.55 -20.37
CA TYR A 342 -32.36 0.03 -20.41
C TYR A 342 -32.42 -1.44 -20.93
N ASP A 343 -31.60 -1.74 -21.92
CA ASP A 343 -31.47 -3.10 -22.42
C ASP A 343 -30.78 -4.00 -21.40
N ALA A 344 -29.66 -3.53 -20.85
CA ALA A 344 -28.89 -4.25 -19.83
C ALA A 344 -29.77 -4.62 -18.62
N LYS A 345 -30.51 -3.65 -18.05
CA LYS A 345 -31.34 -3.90 -16.86
C LYS A 345 -32.50 -4.87 -17.11
N THR A 346 -32.98 -4.99 -18.36
CA THR A 346 -34.04 -5.92 -18.72
C THR A 346 -33.51 -7.30 -19.14
N GLY A 347 -32.20 -7.47 -19.25
CA GLY A 347 -31.54 -8.72 -19.64
C GLY A 347 -31.35 -8.88 -21.14
N ASN A 348 -31.59 -7.83 -21.92
CA ASN A 348 -31.35 -7.79 -23.36
C ASN A 348 -29.90 -7.40 -23.65
N TRP A 349 -28.99 -8.34 -23.38
CA TRP A 349 -27.56 -8.15 -23.61
C TRP A 349 -27.23 -8.34 -25.09
N ASN A 350 -26.47 -7.40 -25.66
CA ASN A 350 -26.10 -7.38 -27.08
C ASN A 350 -24.86 -8.23 -27.41
N PHE A 351 -24.62 -9.29 -26.62
CA PHE A 351 -23.56 -10.25 -26.86
C PHE A 351 -24.02 -11.69 -26.55
N GLU A 352 -23.33 -12.65 -27.13
CA GLU A 352 -23.65 -14.07 -26.97
C GLU A 352 -23.34 -14.55 -25.54
N LYS A 353 -24.17 -15.45 -25.04
CA LYS A 353 -23.99 -16.16 -23.78
C LYS A 353 -23.06 -17.36 -24.01
N ASP A 354 -21.77 -17.05 -24.11
CA ASP A 354 -20.69 -18.01 -24.24
C ASP A 354 -19.79 -17.98 -23.00
N ASN A 355 -18.73 -18.78 -22.99
CA ASN A 355 -17.75 -18.83 -21.90
C ASN A 355 -16.58 -17.83 -22.06
N LYS A 356 -16.74 -16.81 -22.90
CA LYS A 356 -15.70 -15.83 -23.12
C LYS A 356 -15.62 -14.87 -21.92
N GLU A 357 -14.42 -14.73 -21.37
CA GLU A 357 -14.13 -13.74 -20.33
C GLU A 357 -14.63 -12.36 -20.76
N THR A 358 -15.51 -11.77 -19.97
CA THR A 358 -16.22 -10.54 -20.30
C THR A 358 -16.11 -9.56 -19.15
N ILE A 359 -15.60 -8.37 -19.42
CA ILE A 359 -15.60 -7.24 -18.50
C ILE A 359 -16.75 -6.32 -18.84
N ILE A 360 -17.66 -6.10 -17.89
CA ILE A 360 -18.76 -5.16 -18.00
C ILE A 360 -18.43 -3.94 -17.16
N MET A 361 -18.59 -2.74 -17.72
CA MET A 361 -18.43 -1.49 -17.01
C MET A 361 -19.63 -0.57 -17.32
N LEU A 362 -20.35 -0.18 -16.26
CA LEU A 362 -21.44 0.79 -16.35
C LEU A 362 -20.86 2.20 -16.22
N ASN A 363 -21.31 3.17 -17.02
CA ASN A 363 -20.92 4.59 -16.91
C ASN A 363 -21.55 5.31 -15.71
N ASP A 364 -22.13 4.57 -14.78
CA ASP A 364 -22.79 5.06 -13.58
C ASP A 364 -22.36 4.25 -12.36
N GLY A 365 -21.63 4.90 -11.44
CA GLY A 365 -21.13 4.24 -10.22
C GLY A 365 -22.15 4.22 -9.08
N ARG A 366 -23.30 4.88 -9.19
CA ARG A 366 -24.32 4.95 -8.13
C ARG A 366 -24.89 3.57 -7.80
N LEU A 367 -25.27 3.39 -6.54
CA LEU A 367 -25.69 2.12 -6.00
C LEU A 367 -26.90 1.52 -6.74
N GLU A 368 -27.95 2.30 -6.95
CA GLU A 368 -29.21 1.82 -7.54
C GLU A 368 -29.04 1.32 -8.99
N PRO A 369 -28.49 2.12 -9.95
CA PRO A 369 -28.24 1.63 -11.30
C PRO A 369 -27.33 0.40 -11.33
N THR A 370 -26.29 0.38 -10.50
CA THR A 370 -25.38 -0.78 -10.42
C THR A 370 -26.09 -2.03 -9.92
N GLN A 371 -26.96 -1.93 -8.92
CA GLN A 371 -27.74 -3.06 -8.42
C GLN A 371 -28.73 -3.60 -9.47
N MET A 372 -29.31 -2.73 -10.30
CA MET A 372 -30.19 -3.16 -11.40
C MET A 372 -29.42 -3.99 -12.43
N VAL A 373 -28.23 -3.55 -12.80
CA VAL A 373 -27.35 -4.27 -13.72
C VAL A 373 -26.88 -5.59 -13.10
N LEU A 374 -26.50 -5.62 -11.83
CA LEU A 374 -26.14 -6.84 -11.11
C LEU A 374 -27.24 -7.90 -11.12
N LYS A 375 -28.48 -7.50 -10.79
CA LYS A 375 -29.64 -8.42 -10.84
C LYS A 375 -29.88 -8.97 -12.24
N SER A 376 -29.66 -8.15 -13.26
CA SER A 376 -29.80 -8.57 -14.65
C SER A 376 -28.71 -9.56 -15.07
N ILE A 377 -27.46 -9.34 -14.64
CA ILE A 377 -26.35 -10.28 -14.89
C ILE A 377 -26.66 -11.62 -14.22
N GLU A 378 -27.04 -11.60 -12.94
CA GLU A 378 -27.38 -12.81 -12.19
C GLU A 378 -28.49 -13.61 -12.90
N LYS A 379 -29.55 -12.94 -13.35
CA LYS A 379 -30.66 -13.58 -14.10
C LYS A 379 -30.23 -14.11 -15.45
N ALA A 380 -29.38 -13.38 -16.17
CA ALA A 380 -29.00 -13.72 -17.54
C ALA A 380 -27.89 -14.77 -17.61
N PHE A 381 -26.94 -14.75 -16.67
CA PHE A 381 -25.71 -15.56 -16.73
C PHE A 381 -25.53 -16.49 -15.52
N GLY A 382 -26.43 -16.44 -14.53
CA GLY A 382 -26.50 -17.41 -13.43
C GLY A 382 -25.26 -17.51 -12.55
N GLY A 383 -24.56 -16.40 -12.30
CA GLY A 383 -23.30 -16.41 -11.53
C GLY A 383 -22.13 -17.02 -12.28
N SER A 384 -22.13 -16.91 -13.62
CA SER A 384 -21.02 -17.35 -14.48
C SER A 384 -19.69 -16.74 -14.04
N SER A 385 -18.69 -17.57 -13.87
CA SER A 385 -17.31 -17.17 -13.54
C SER A 385 -16.60 -16.36 -14.65
N HIS A 386 -17.27 -16.21 -15.82
CA HIS A 386 -16.69 -15.49 -16.97
C HIS A 386 -17.18 -14.04 -17.10
N ILE A 387 -18.03 -13.58 -16.18
CA ILE A 387 -18.56 -12.21 -16.19
C ILE A 387 -17.99 -11.45 -15.02
N HIS A 388 -17.24 -10.40 -15.29
CA HIS A 388 -16.61 -9.55 -14.30
C HIS A 388 -17.12 -8.11 -14.43
N LEU A 389 -17.29 -7.42 -13.31
CA LEU A 389 -17.54 -5.99 -13.34
C LEU A 389 -16.24 -5.22 -13.14
N PHE A 390 -16.13 -4.10 -13.84
CA PHE A 390 -15.12 -3.10 -13.53
C PHE A 390 -15.82 -1.82 -13.06
N GLY A 391 -15.48 -1.36 -11.85
CA GLY A 391 -16.23 -0.30 -11.19
C GLY A 391 -15.36 0.79 -10.58
N TYR A 392 -15.91 1.51 -9.62
CA TYR A 392 -15.50 2.83 -9.19
C TYR A 392 -15.10 2.88 -7.71
N PRO A 393 -14.31 3.88 -7.30
CA PRO A 393 -13.85 4.03 -5.91
C PRO A 393 -14.99 4.08 -4.88
N GLU A 394 -16.11 4.72 -5.21
CA GLU A 394 -17.26 4.87 -4.30
C GLU A 394 -17.92 3.54 -3.91
N TRP A 395 -17.72 2.48 -4.69
CA TRP A 395 -18.26 1.17 -4.38
C TRP A 395 -17.75 0.61 -3.04
N GLN A 396 -16.57 1.03 -2.62
CA GLN A 396 -15.99 0.69 -1.31
C GLN A 396 -16.90 1.11 -0.13
N SER A 397 -17.76 2.11 -0.34
CA SER A 397 -18.64 2.67 0.69
C SER A 397 -20.05 2.06 0.73
N TYR A 398 -20.40 1.14 -0.20
CA TYR A 398 -21.78 0.65 -0.35
C TYR A 398 -22.16 -0.52 0.56
N GLY A 399 -21.31 -0.84 1.52
CA GLY A 399 -21.58 -1.85 2.54
C GLY A 399 -21.29 -3.28 2.11
N SER A 400 -21.20 -4.16 3.11
CA SER A 400 -20.70 -5.53 2.94
C SER A 400 -21.54 -6.38 1.98
N ASP A 401 -22.87 -6.21 1.99
CA ASP A 401 -23.75 -7.02 1.11
C ASP A 401 -23.58 -6.68 -0.36
N PHE A 402 -23.33 -5.41 -0.67
CA PHE A 402 -22.99 -4.99 -2.02
C PHE A 402 -21.61 -5.54 -2.42
N LEU A 403 -20.61 -5.43 -1.54
CA LEU A 403 -19.26 -5.92 -1.81
C LEU A 403 -19.23 -7.44 -2.03
N LYS A 404 -20.01 -8.20 -1.27
CA LYS A 404 -20.18 -9.64 -1.51
C LYS A 404 -20.78 -9.92 -2.89
N LYS A 405 -21.81 -9.17 -3.28
CA LYS A 405 -22.45 -9.34 -4.59
C LYS A 405 -21.51 -9.08 -5.76
N ILE A 406 -20.77 -7.98 -5.73
CA ILE A 406 -19.76 -7.73 -6.77
C ILE A 406 -18.63 -8.76 -6.71
N GLY A 407 -18.31 -9.26 -5.51
CA GLY A 407 -17.31 -10.29 -5.30
C GLY A 407 -17.67 -11.65 -5.90
N THR A 408 -18.96 -12.01 -6.02
CA THR A 408 -19.38 -13.24 -6.72
C THR A 408 -19.06 -13.19 -8.22
N LEU A 409 -18.85 -11.99 -8.78
CA LEU A 409 -18.42 -11.77 -10.17
C LEU A 409 -16.92 -11.45 -10.27
N GLU A 410 -16.15 -11.73 -9.23
CA GLU A 410 -14.71 -11.39 -9.18
C GLU A 410 -14.41 -9.97 -9.70
N SER A 411 -15.25 -9.03 -9.27
CA SER A 411 -15.21 -7.66 -9.79
C SER A 411 -13.97 -6.91 -9.36
N THR A 412 -13.52 -6.03 -10.22
CA THR A 412 -12.40 -5.11 -9.95
C THR A 412 -12.93 -3.68 -9.86
N ILE A 413 -12.42 -2.90 -8.91
CA ILE A 413 -12.56 -1.44 -8.94
C ILE A 413 -11.18 -0.79 -9.07
N TYR A 414 -11.13 0.44 -9.57
CA TYR A 414 -9.93 1.26 -9.43
C TYR A 414 -10.09 2.22 -8.26
N SER A 415 -8.99 2.57 -7.59
CA SER A 415 -9.00 3.60 -6.55
C SER A 415 -7.59 4.14 -6.32
N SER A 416 -7.47 5.41 -5.93
CA SER A 416 -6.21 6.02 -5.47
C SER A 416 -5.90 5.69 -4.01
N PHE A 417 -6.79 5.02 -3.30
CA PHE A 417 -6.61 4.58 -1.91
C PHE A 417 -7.36 3.29 -1.62
N TYR A 418 -6.78 2.42 -0.83
CA TYR A 418 -7.43 1.23 -0.30
C TYR A 418 -6.74 0.75 0.97
N PHE A 419 -7.48 0.64 2.05
CA PHE A 419 -6.99 0.10 3.31
C PHE A 419 -7.36 -1.38 3.39
N ASP A 420 -6.39 -2.24 3.16
CA ASP A 420 -6.57 -3.70 3.23
C ASP A 420 -6.54 -4.15 4.69
N GLU A 421 -7.70 -4.46 5.25
CA GLU A 421 -7.85 -4.89 6.64
C GLU A 421 -7.23 -6.27 6.94
N THR A 422 -6.72 -6.96 5.92
CA THR A 422 -6.06 -8.26 6.06
C THR A 422 -4.54 -8.15 6.15
N GLU A 423 -3.96 -7.03 5.74
CA GLU A 423 -2.52 -6.79 5.82
C GLU A 423 -2.05 -6.60 7.27
N THR A 424 -0.94 -7.23 7.62
CA THR A 424 -0.41 -7.24 8.99
C THR A 424 -0.12 -5.84 9.52
N GLU A 425 0.45 -4.96 8.71
CA GLU A 425 0.75 -3.57 9.09
C GLU A 425 -0.54 -2.77 9.35
N ASN A 426 -1.56 -3.00 8.53
CA ASN A 426 -2.86 -2.35 8.65
C ASN A 426 -3.62 -2.81 9.91
N ILE A 427 -3.59 -4.12 10.21
CA ILE A 427 -4.14 -4.68 11.45
C ILE A 427 -3.42 -4.07 12.66
N GLN A 428 -2.11 -3.99 12.62
CA GLN A 428 -1.31 -3.41 13.72
C GLN A 428 -1.65 -1.94 13.92
N PHE A 429 -1.71 -1.16 12.83
CA PHE A 429 -2.09 0.25 12.89
C PHE A 429 -3.49 0.43 13.51
N ALA A 430 -4.49 -0.33 13.03
CA ALA A 430 -5.87 -0.24 13.55
C ALA A 430 -5.95 -0.56 15.06
N LYS A 431 -5.19 -1.55 15.51
CA LYS A 431 -5.11 -1.94 16.93
C LYS A 431 -4.45 -0.84 17.77
N GLU A 432 -3.35 -0.27 17.30
CA GLU A 432 -2.65 0.82 17.99
C GLU A 432 -3.49 2.09 18.02
N TYR A 433 -4.13 2.45 16.91
CA TYR A 433 -5.04 3.59 16.82
C TYR A 433 -6.18 3.48 17.84
N SER A 434 -6.87 2.33 17.88
CA SER A 434 -7.93 2.09 18.85
C SER A 434 -7.44 2.19 20.29
N LYS A 435 -6.22 1.71 20.57
CA LYS A 435 -5.62 1.79 21.90
C LYS A 435 -5.30 3.23 22.33
N TRP A 436 -4.77 4.05 21.41
CA TRP A 436 -4.39 5.42 21.71
C TRP A 436 -5.58 6.36 21.80
N PHE A 437 -6.64 6.12 21.05
CA PHE A 437 -7.80 7.01 20.92
C PHE A 437 -9.10 6.37 21.41
N ASN A 438 -9.05 5.79 22.63
CA ASN A 438 -10.21 5.35 23.42
C ASN A 438 -11.20 4.42 22.69
N GLY A 439 -10.69 3.45 21.94
CA GLY A 439 -11.54 2.50 21.23
C GLY A 439 -12.15 3.02 19.93
N THR A 440 -11.72 4.20 19.46
CA THR A 440 -12.16 4.76 18.18
C THR A 440 -11.85 3.79 17.03
N ARG A 441 -12.82 3.56 16.18
CA ARG A 441 -12.66 2.74 14.97
C ARG A 441 -12.24 3.59 13.79
N LEU A 442 -11.60 2.94 12.83
CA LEU A 442 -11.23 3.56 11.56
C LEU A 442 -12.46 3.61 10.64
N ASP A 443 -13.15 4.74 10.63
CA ASP A 443 -14.35 4.95 9.83
C ASP A 443 -14.08 5.76 8.55
N GLY A 444 -15.03 5.67 7.61
CA GLY A 444 -15.06 6.49 6.40
C GLY A 444 -14.22 5.97 5.25
N TYR A 445 -14.38 6.66 4.13
CA TYR A 445 -13.64 6.45 2.90
C TYR A 445 -13.24 7.80 2.30
N PRO A 446 -11.92 8.08 2.14
CA PRO A 446 -10.79 7.34 2.72
C PRO A 446 -10.81 7.31 4.26
N LYS A 447 -10.03 6.42 4.88
CA LYS A 447 -9.83 6.42 6.33
C LYS A 447 -8.88 7.56 6.70
N TYR A 448 -9.42 8.66 7.25
CA TYR A 448 -8.65 9.89 7.47
C TYR A 448 -7.48 9.73 8.46
N ALA A 449 -7.60 8.87 9.45
CA ALA A 449 -6.48 8.56 10.34
C ALA A 449 -5.31 7.89 9.58
N VAL A 450 -5.64 6.96 8.69
CA VAL A 450 -4.63 6.30 7.85
C VAL A 450 -4.00 7.29 6.87
N LEU A 451 -4.80 8.18 6.27
CA LEU A 451 -4.29 9.25 5.41
C LEU A 451 -3.30 10.14 6.16
N GLY A 452 -3.63 10.55 7.39
CA GLY A 452 -2.74 11.35 8.23
C GLY A 452 -1.41 10.64 8.50
N TYR A 453 -1.47 9.35 8.81
CA TYR A 453 -0.29 8.52 9.03
C TYR A 453 0.60 8.41 7.78
N ASP A 454 0.00 8.11 6.63
CA ASP A 454 0.72 8.00 5.36
C ASP A 454 1.38 9.34 4.98
N VAL A 455 0.65 10.46 5.12
CA VAL A 455 1.16 11.82 4.84
C VAL A 455 2.34 12.18 5.73
N ALA A 456 2.25 11.91 7.04
CA ALA A 456 3.34 12.18 7.97
C ALA A 456 4.59 11.38 7.57
N ARG A 457 4.44 10.08 7.35
CA ARG A 457 5.57 9.20 6.99
C ARG A 457 6.25 9.64 5.70
N TYR A 458 5.46 9.90 4.67
CA TYR A 458 6.03 10.28 3.37
C TYR A 458 6.73 11.64 3.42
N PHE A 459 6.01 12.72 3.77
CA PHE A 459 6.53 14.08 3.61
C PHE A 459 7.59 14.46 4.63
N VAL A 460 7.47 13.98 5.86
CA VAL A 460 8.48 14.27 6.88
C VAL A 460 9.78 13.53 6.60
N GLN A 461 9.68 12.28 6.15
CA GLN A 461 10.85 11.51 5.73
C GLN A 461 11.50 12.11 4.47
N ALA A 462 10.68 12.41 3.46
CA ALA A 462 11.13 13.04 2.22
C ALA A 462 11.83 14.37 2.49
N TRP A 463 11.26 15.23 3.32
CA TRP A 463 11.88 16.49 3.71
C TRP A 463 13.19 16.30 4.46
N THR A 464 13.22 15.38 5.42
CA THR A 464 14.42 15.11 6.22
C THR A 464 15.60 14.67 5.35
N TRP A 465 15.33 13.88 4.32
CA TRP A 465 16.36 13.36 3.43
C TRP A 465 16.74 14.33 2.30
N HIS A 466 15.78 15.04 1.72
CA HIS A 466 15.95 15.76 0.46
C HIS A 466 15.62 17.27 0.56
N GLY A 467 15.05 17.73 1.68
CA GLY A 467 14.63 19.14 1.81
C GLY A 467 13.70 19.54 0.67
N ILE A 468 13.98 20.68 0.05
CA ILE A 468 13.21 21.21 -1.09
C ILE A 468 13.42 20.43 -2.39
N GLN A 469 14.40 19.51 -2.43
CA GLN A 469 14.75 18.71 -3.61
C GLN A 469 13.89 17.43 -3.75
N ILE A 470 12.80 17.30 -3.00
CA ILE A 470 11.87 16.16 -3.08
C ILE A 470 11.50 15.78 -4.53
N PRO A 471 11.21 16.71 -5.45
CA PRO A 471 10.83 16.35 -6.82
C PRO A 471 11.91 15.59 -7.61
N GLN A 472 13.18 15.80 -7.29
CA GLN A 472 14.31 15.10 -7.92
C GLN A 472 14.51 13.70 -7.35
N ALA A 473 13.89 13.41 -6.21
CA ALA A 473 14.08 12.19 -5.43
C ALA A 473 12.84 11.28 -5.37
N PHE A 474 11.80 11.52 -6.16
CA PHE A 474 10.56 10.73 -6.12
C PHE A 474 10.79 9.22 -6.25
N GLY A 475 11.76 8.79 -7.04
CA GLY A 475 12.11 7.36 -7.18
C GLY A 475 12.86 6.77 -5.99
N GLU A 476 13.34 7.59 -5.06
CA GLU A 476 14.14 7.16 -3.89
C GLU A 476 13.32 7.15 -2.60
N ILE A 477 12.20 7.88 -2.58
CA ILE A 477 11.35 8.01 -1.40
C ILE A 477 10.38 6.82 -1.36
N PRO A 478 10.36 6.03 -0.27
CA PRO A 478 9.36 4.99 -0.09
C PRO A 478 7.95 5.60 -0.12
N HIS A 479 7.13 5.14 -1.05
CA HIS A 479 5.80 5.72 -1.30
C HIS A 479 4.64 4.79 -0.91
N ASP A 480 4.95 3.59 -0.37
CA ASP A 480 3.98 2.61 0.10
C ASP A 480 3.37 3.02 1.42
N GLY A 481 2.17 3.59 1.38
CA GLY A 481 1.36 3.86 2.55
C GLY A 481 0.43 2.70 2.91
N LEU A 482 -0.20 2.79 4.08
CA LEU A 482 -1.17 1.79 4.54
C LEU A 482 -2.42 1.77 3.66
N GLN A 483 -2.83 2.92 3.11
CA GLN A 483 -3.96 3.00 2.17
C GLN A 483 -3.61 3.73 0.87
N SER A 484 -2.52 4.52 0.82
CA SER A 484 -2.20 5.40 -0.31
C SER A 484 -0.88 4.99 -0.94
N ASP A 485 -0.76 5.24 -2.25
CA ASP A 485 0.50 5.11 -2.98
C ASP A 485 0.85 6.49 -3.56
N PHE A 486 1.82 7.19 -2.97
CA PHE A 486 2.15 8.56 -3.35
C PHE A 486 3.10 8.60 -4.56
N VAL A 487 2.56 8.31 -5.72
CA VAL A 487 3.27 8.44 -7.00
C VAL A 487 2.99 9.83 -7.58
N PHE A 488 3.94 10.74 -7.47
CA PHE A 488 3.77 12.11 -7.93
C PHE A 488 4.14 12.29 -9.40
N ARG A 489 3.29 13.03 -10.12
CA ARG A 489 3.56 13.52 -11.47
C ARG A 489 3.24 15.01 -11.54
N LYS A 490 3.90 15.72 -12.41
CA LYS A 490 3.56 17.11 -12.70
C LYS A 490 2.21 17.12 -13.41
N ALA A 491 1.27 17.91 -12.91
CA ALA A 491 -0.04 18.04 -13.53
C ALA A 491 0.11 18.73 -14.90
N ASP A 492 -0.63 18.26 -15.91
CA ASP A 492 -0.55 18.75 -17.27
C ASP A 492 -0.90 20.26 -17.35
N GLY A 493 0.05 21.03 -17.90
CA GLY A 493 -0.10 22.48 -18.02
C GLY A 493 -0.01 23.28 -16.71
N GLU A 494 0.29 22.60 -15.58
CA GLU A 494 0.35 23.18 -14.24
C GLU A 494 1.78 23.12 -13.68
N ASN A 495 2.01 23.88 -12.60
CA ASN A 495 3.31 23.91 -11.93
C ASN A 495 3.34 23.17 -10.58
N HIS A 496 2.37 22.29 -10.33
CA HIS A 496 2.32 21.52 -9.10
C HIS A 496 2.42 20.01 -9.37
N PHE A 497 2.58 19.24 -8.32
CA PHE A 497 2.60 17.80 -8.37
C PHE A 497 1.27 17.23 -7.86
N THR A 498 0.69 16.29 -8.61
CA THR A 498 -0.48 15.54 -8.19
C THR A 498 -0.13 14.07 -7.99
N SER A 499 -0.71 13.46 -6.96
CA SER A 499 -0.56 12.02 -6.73
C SER A 499 -1.41 11.25 -7.73
N VAL A 500 -0.78 10.38 -8.52
CA VAL A 500 -1.45 9.54 -9.52
C VAL A 500 -1.38 8.04 -9.17
N GLY A 501 -0.91 7.73 -7.97
CA GLY A 501 -0.90 6.35 -7.47
C GLY A 501 -2.28 5.71 -7.57
N LEU A 502 -2.33 4.50 -8.10
CA LEU A 502 -3.58 3.83 -8.45
C LEU A 502 -3.49 2.36 -8.07
N PHE A 503 -4.60 1.84 -7.54
CA PHE A 503 -4.79 0.42 -7.27
C PHE A 503 -5.92 -0.15 -8.11
N PHE A 504 -5.80 -1.41 -8.49
CA PHE A 504 -6.93 -2.28 -8.78
C PHE A 504 -7.25 -3.11 -7.54
N ILE A 505 -8.49 -3.06 -7.10
CA ILE A 505 -8.98 -3.83 -5.97
C ILE A 505 -9.89 -4.93 -6.51
N ASN A 506 -9.47 -6.17 -6.36
CA ASN A 506 -10.24 -7.34 -6.77
C ASN A 506 -11.05 -7.86 -5.59
N TYR A 507 -12.36 -7.88 -5.72
CA TYR A 507 -13.27 -8.39 -4.69
C TYR A 507 -13.53 -9.88 -4.88
N SER A 508 -13.41 -10.65 -3.80
CA SER A 508 -13.79 -12.04 -3.71
C SER A 508 -15.22 -12.21 -3.17
N ALA A 509 -15.79 -13.40 -3.31
CA ALA A 509 -17.19 -13.69 -2.95
C ALA A 509 -17.55 -13.40 -1.48
N ASN A 510 -16.57 -13.36 -0.58
CA ASN A 510 -16.78 -12.94 0.82
C ASN A 510 -16.85 -11.41 1.00
N GLY A 511 -16.70 -10.64 -0.08
CA GLY A 511 -16.69 -9.17 -0.07
C GLY A 511 -15.38 -8.54 0.36
N VAL A 512 -14.32 -9.33 0.52
CA VAL A 512 -12.97 -8.83 0.83
C VAL A 512 -12.26 -8.45 -0.46
N GLY A 513 -11.70 -7.25 -0.49
CA GLY A 513 -10.89 -6.76 -1.58
C GLY A 513 -9.41 -7.04 -1.36
N THR A 514 -8.70 -7.33 -2.41
CA THR A 514 -7.24 -7.41 -2.43
C THR A 514 -6.71 -6.35 -3.36
N ARG A 515 -5.80 -5.51 -2.87
CA ARG A 515 -5.23 -4.41 -3.65
C ARG A 515 -4.00 -4.85 -4.46
N HIS A 516 -3.95 -4.37 -5.68
CA HIS A 516 -2.81 -4.51 -6.58
C HIS A 516 -2.41 -3.13 -7.08
N LYS A 517 -1.14 -2.77 -6.94
CA LYS A 517 -0.64 -1.51 -7.48
C LYS A 517 -0.68 -1.54 -9.00
N VAL A 518 -1.12 -0.45 -9.58
CA VAL A 518 -0.97 -0.19 -11.01
C VAL A 518 0.40 0.47 -11.22
N ILE A 519 1.26 -0.19 -11.98
CA ILE A 519 2.61 0.28 -12.30
C ILE A 519 2.58 0.86 -13.71
N PHE A 520 3.14 2.08 -13.91
CA PHE A 520 3.19 2.79 -15.20
C PHE A 520 4.43 3.67 -15.35
#